data_f0884d7139fc43ef69a3452aebb90edc
#
_entry.id   f0884d7139fc43ef69a3452aebb90edc
#
_cell.length_a   1.000
_cell.length_b   1.000
_cell.length_c   1.000
_cell.angle_alpha   90.00
_cell.angle_beta   90.00
_cell.angle_gamma   90.00
#
_symmetry.space_group_name_H-M   'P 1'
#
loop_
_entity.id
_entity.type
_entity.pdbx_description
1 polymer ?
#
loop_
_entity_poly.entity_id
_entity_poly.type
_entity_poly.pdbx_seq_one_letter_code
_entity_poly.pdbx_strand_id
1 'polypeptide(L)'
;MIQITPQMRVLVAIEPVDGRKGIDSLAQLCREKLAEDPFSGCVFVFRSRGGTAIRLLSYDGQGYWLAQKRLSKHRFRWWPEADQPTKRLESYEAQLLLAAGDVSRVRAAPMWRRVNGPK
;
A
#
# COMPACT_ATOMS: atom_id res chain seq x y z
N MET A 1 14.31 5.58 -3.01
CA MET A 1 12.93 5.27 -3.31
C MET A 1 12.68 3.78 -3.20
N ILE A 2 11.57 3.39 -2.64
CA ILE A 2 11.20 1.98 -2.54
C ILE A 2 10.68 1.50 -3.89
N GLN A 3 11.19 0.37 -4.33
CA GLN A 3 10.75 -0.23 -5.56
C GLN A 3 9.93 -1.48 -5.24
N ILE A 4 8.70 -1.51 -5.75
CA ILE A 4 7.80 -2.64 -5.56
C ILE A 4 8.02 -3.61 -6.70
N THR A 5 8.42 -4.83 -6.36
CA THR A 5 8.66 -5.88 -7.37
C THR A 5 7.47 -6.84 -7.41
N PRO A 6 7.32 -7.59 -8.51
CA PRO A 6 6.22 -8.56 -8.61
C PRO A 6 6.23 -9.63 -7.54
N GLN A 7 7.38 -9.92 -6.94
CA GLN A 7 7.47 -10.91 -5.88
C GLN A 7 7.00 -10.39 -4.53
N MET A 8 6.90 -9.09 -4.38
CA MET A 8 6.46 -8.49 -3.13
C MET A 8 4.96 -8.62 -2.97
N ARG A 9 4.54 -8.99 -1.75
CA ARG A 9 3.14 -9.02 -1.40
C ARG A 9 2.80 -7.71 -0.72
N VAL A 10 1.86 -6.97 -1.31
CA VAL A 10 1.49 -5.65 -0.81
C VAL A 10 0.09 -5.72 -0.22
N LEU A 11 -0.05 -5.31 1.03
CA LEU A 11 -1.33 -5.25 1.73
C LEU A 11 -1.59 -3.81 2.13
N VAL A 12 -2.71 -3.28 1.67
CA VAL A 12 -3.09 -1.90 1.95
C VAL A 12 -4.11 -1.89 3.08
N ALA A 13 -3.83 -1.12 4.13
CA ALA A 13 -4.78 -0.93 5.21
C ALA A 13 -5.91 -0.01 4.72
N ILE A 14 -7.15 -0.46 4.87
CA ILE A 14 -8.30 0.28 4.36
C ILE A 14 -8.54 1.55 5.18
N GLU A 15 -8.49 1.44 6.50
CA GLU A 15 -8.73 2.58 7.38
C GLU A 15 -7.49 3.47 7.51
N PRO A 16 -7.67 4.79 7.53
CA PRO A 16 -6.52 5.67 7.73
C PRO A 16 -5.97 5.57 9.14
N VAL A 17 -4.70 5.95 9.31
CA VAL A 17 -4.03 5.89 10.60
C VAL A 17 -3.52 7.27 10.98
N ASP A 18 -3.27 7.45 12.28
CA ASP A 18 -2.64 8.66 12.78
C ASP A 18 -1.22 8.72 12.23
N GLY A 19 -0.89 9.81 11.56
CA GLY A 19 0.44 9.97 10.93
C GLY A 19 1.59 10.05 11.92
N ARG A 20 1.30 10.12 13.22
CA ARG A 20 2.35 10.16 14.25
C ARG A 20 2.73 8.77 14.74
N LYS A 21 2.04 7.71 14.31
CA LYS A 21 2.39 6.36 14.74
C LYS A 21 3.77 5.98 14.23
N GLY A 22 4.59 5.42 15.12
CA GLY A 22 5.92 4.93 14.76
C GLY A 22 5.89 3.47 14.34
N ILE A 23 7.09 2.92 14.15
CA ILE A 23 7.26 1.53 13.67
C ILE A 23 6.54 0.54 14.59
N ASP A 24 6.77 0.64 15.90
CA ASP A 24 6.20 -0.33 16.83
C ASP A 24 4.68 -0.23 16.87
N SER A 25 4.15 0.99 16.82
CA SER A 25 2.70 1.19 16.81
C SER A 25 2.06 0.64 15.54
N LEU A 26 2.71 0.81 14.40
CA LEU A 26 2.19 0.28 13.14
C LEU A 26 2.28 -1.24 13.11
N ALA A 27 3.37 -1.82 13.64
CA ALA A 27 3.49 -3.28 13.72
C ALA A 27 2.41 -3.86 14.63
N GLN A 28 2.14 -3.19 15.76
CA GLN A 28 1.07 -3.62 16.66
C GLN A 28 -0.29 -3.52 15.98
N LEU A 29 -0.51 -2.47 15.19
CA LEU A 29 -1.75 -2.30 14.44
C LEU A 29 -1.95 -3.44 13.44
N CYS A 30 -0.89 -3.89 12.78
CA CYS A 30 -0.96 -5.04 11.88
C CYS A 30 -1.50 -6.26 12.62
N ARG A 31 -1.00 -6.54 13.82
CA ARG A 31 -1.46 -7.69 14.58
C ARG A 31 -2.89 -7.53 15.09
N GLU A 32 -3.21 -6.38 15.64
CA GLU A 32 -4.46 -6.17 16.39
C GLU A 32 -5.63 -5.78 15.50
N LYS A 33 -5.40 -4.94 14.50
CA LYS A 33 -6.48 -4.43 13.67
C LYS A 33 -6.56 -5.10 12.31
N LEU A 34 -5.41 -5.45 11.74
CA LEU A 34 -5.38 -6.04 10.40
C LEU A 34 -5.38 -7.56 10.44
N ALA A 35 -5.13 -8.15 11.61
CA ALA A 35 -5.00 -9.60 11.77
C ALA A 35 -3.93 -10.19 10.84
N GLU A 36 -2.81 -9.47 10.70
CA GLU A 36 -1.71 -9.86 9.85
C GLU A 36 -0.43 -9.95 10.67
N ASP A 37 0.51 -10.76 10.20
CA ASP A 37 1.80 -10.90 10.85
C ASP A 37 2.76 -9.82 10.33
N PRO A 38 3.17 -8.85 11.19
CA PRO A 38 4.07 -7.81 10.73
C PRO A 38 5.47 -8.31 10.36
N PHE A 39 5.83 -9.54 10.77
CA PHE A 39 7.12 -10.14 10.41
C PHE A 39 7.07 -10.94 9.12
N SER A 40 5.93 -10.92 8.41
CA SER A 40 5.71 -11.77 7.24
C SER A 40 6.55 -11.40 6.02
N GLY A 41 7.13 -10.21 6.01
CA GLY A 41 7.82 -9.72 4.82
C GLY A 41 6.93 -8.99 3.84
N CYS A 42 5.62 -8.95 4.11
CA CYS A 42 4.70 -8.17 3.30
C CYS A 42 5.01 -6.68 3.43
N VAL A 43 4.69 -5.95 2.38
CA VAL A 43 4.75 -4.49 2.42
C VAL A 43 3.37 -4.01 2.86
N PHE A 44 3.29 -3.43 4.04
CA PHE A 44 2.04 -2.86 4.55
C PHE A 44 2.00 -1.39 4.20
N VAL A 45 0.88 -0.96 3.61
CA VAL A 45 0.72 0.43 3.16
C VAL A 45 -0.40 1.07 3.96
N PHE A 46 -0.09 2.20 4.58
CA PHE A 46 -1.03 2.95 5.40
C PHE A 46 -1.17 4.36 4.84
N ARG A 47 -2.36 4.94 4.96
CA ARG A 47 -2.56 6.34 4.61
C ARG A 47 -2.81 7.16 5.87
N SER A 48 -2.43 8.43 5.83
CA SER A 48 -2.76 9.37 6.88
C SER A 48 -4.23 9.75 6.80
N ARG A 49 -4.80 10.23 7.90
CA ARG A 49 -6.20 10.64 7.94
C ARG A 49 -6.51 11.78 6.97
N GLY A 50 -5.55 12.66 6.76
CA GLY A 50 -5.74 13.76 5.83
C GLY A 50 -5.59 13.37 4.37
N GLY A 51 -5.08 12.18 4.09
CA GLY A 51 -4.89 11.71 2.72
C GLY A 51 -3.70 12.31 2.01
N THR A 52 -2.79 12.97 2.72
CA THR A 52 -1.62 13.63 2.12
C THR A 52 -0.36 12.81 2.23
N ALA A 53 -0.36 11.75 3.02
CA ALA A 53 0.83 10.92 3.24
C ALA A 53 0.50 9.45 3.20
N ILE A 54 1.46 8.67 2.71
CA ILE A 54 1.43 7.21 2.75
C ILE A 54 2.66 6.75 3.50
N ARG A 55 2.51 5.68 4.26
CA ARG A 55 3.61 5.06 5.00
C ARG A 55 3.68 3.58 4.65
N LEU A 56 4.90 3.09 4.44
CA LEU A 56 5.13 1.70 4.10
C LEU A 56 5.96 1.06 5.20
N LEU A 57 5.49 -0.08 5.69
CA LEU A 57 6.18 -0.85 6.72
C LEU A 57 6.47 -2.24 6.19
N SER A 58 7.72 -2.68 6.31
CA SER A 58 8.09 -4.03 5.88
C SER A 58 9.24 -4.54 6.74
N TYR A 59 9.17 -5.83 7.09
CA TYR A 59 10.22 -6.50 7.86
C TYR A 59 11.08 -7.32 6.91
N ASP A 60 12.41 -7.14 6.99
CA ASP A 60 13.34 -7.78 6.05
C ASP A 60 14.09 -8.97 6.65
N GLY A 61 13.66 -9.46 7.81
CA GLY A 61 14.35 -10.55 8.51
C GLY A 61 15.32 -10.05 9.56
N GLN A 62 15.69 -8.80 9.52
CA GLN A 62 16.63 -8.19 10.43
C GLN A 62 16.03 -7.02 11.18
N GLY A 63 15.14 -6.28 10.54
CA GLY A 63 14.51 -5.13 11.14
C GLY A 63 13.39 -4.62 10.25
N TYR A 64 12.73 -3.57 10.73
CA TYR A 64 11.66 -2.94 9.99
C TYR A 64 12.16 -1.78 9.16
N TRP A 65 11.65 -1.69 7.95
CA TRP A 65 11.76 -0.50 7.12
C TRP A 65 10.46 0.28 7.23
N LEU A 66 10.59 1.57 7.46
CA LEU A 66 9.44 2.47 7.44
C LEU A 66 9.78 3.60 6.50
N ALA A 67 9.03 3.68 5.41
CA ALA A 67 9.19 4.75 4.43
C ALA A 67 7.93 5.60 4.43
N GLN A 68 8.08 6.87 4.12
CA GLN A 68 6.95 7.78 4.06
C GLN A 68 7.06 8.65 2.84
N LYS A 69 5.92 8.81 2.16
CA LYS A 69 5.81 9.79 1.08
C LYS A 69 4.70 10.77 1.46
N ARG A 70 5.05 12.04 1.49
CA ARG A 70 4.10 13.11 1.75
C ARG A 70 4.00 13.97 0.53
N LEU A 71 2.78 14.17 0.03
CA LEU A 71 2.56 15.01 -1.14
C LEU A 71 2.72 16.48 -0.76
N SER A 72 3.44 17.24 -1.59
CA SER A 72 3.61 18.68 -1.36
C SER A 72 2.35 19.45 -1.71
N LYS A 73 1.53 18.90 -2.60
CA LYS A 73 0.25 19.48 -3.01
C LYS A 73 -0.76 18.37 -3.21
N HIS A 74 -2.02 18.68 -2.93
CA HIS A 74 -3.12 17.75 -3.18
C HIS A 74 -3.08 16.54 -2.25
N ARG A 75 -3.93 15.58 -2.52
CA ARG A 75 -4.06 14.35 -1.74
C ARG A 75 -3.98 13.17 -2.67
N PHE A 76 -3.74 11.97 -2.09
CA PHE A 76 -3.85 10.74 -2.84
C PHE A 76 -5.30 10.60 -3.27
N ARG A 77 -5.52 10.48 -4.58
CA ARG A 77 -6.86 10.53 -5.16
C ARG A 77 -7.65 9.27 -4.95
N TRP A 78 -6.95 8.16 -4.88
CA TRP A 78 -7.59 6.86 -4.85
C TRP A 78 -7.07 6.07 -3.66
N TRP A 79 -7.98 5.34 -3.03
CA TRP A 79 -7.64 4.39 -1.99
C TRP A 79 -8.59 3.22 -2.11
N PRO A 80 -8.13 1.96 -1.91
CA PRO A 80 -9.02 0.82 -2.05
C PRO A 80 -10.08 0.81 -0.96
N GLU A 81 -11.23 0.22 -1.31
CA GLU A 81 -12.33 -0.02 -0.39
C GLU A 81 -12.55 -1.52 -0.31
N ALA A 82 -12.84 -2.02 0.87
CA ALA A 82 -13.12 -3.43 1.08
C ALA A 82 -13.83 -3.62 2.40
N ASP A 83 -14.51 -4.76 2.53
CA ASP A 83 -15.13 -5.15 3.80
C ASP A 83 -14.10 -5.69 4.78
N GLN A 84 -12.94 -6.08 4.29
CA GLN A 84 -11.85 -6.57 5.11
C GLN A 84 -10.95 -5.42 5.55
N PRO A 85 -10.16 -5.60 6.64
CA PRO A 85 -9.26 -4.55 7.10
C PRO A 85 -8.15 -4.21 6.11
N THR A 86 -7.80 -5.15 5.23
CA THR A 86 -6.76 -4.94 4.23
C THR A 86 -7.24 -5.36 2.86
N LYS A 87 -6.55 -4.85 1.84
CA LYS A 87 -6.73 -5.32 0.48
C LYS A 87 -5.37 -5.54 -0.14
N ARG A 88 -5.20 -6.68 -0.79
CA ARG A 88 -3.98 -6.98 -1.52
C ARG A 88 -3.99 -6.25 -2.86
N LEU A 89 -2.87 -5.63 -3.19
CA LEU A 89 -2.67 -5.01 -4.49
C LEU A 89 -1.59 -5.74 -5.26
N GLU A 90 -1.77 -5.82 -6.57
CA GLU A 90 -0.72 -6.27 -7.45
C GLU A 90 0.38 -5.21 -7.49
N SER A 91 1.61 -5.62 -7.86
CA SER A 91 2.74 -4.71 -7.85
C SER A 91 2.51 -3.46 -8.70
N TYR A 92 1.90 -3.63 -9.88
CA TYR A 92 1.64 -2.47 -10.74
C TYR A 92 0.59 -1.53 -10.12
N GLU A 93 -0.39 -2.08 -9.42
CA GLU A 93 -1.38 -1.26 -8.71
C GLU A 93 -0.73 -0.47 -7.57
N ALA A 94 0.15 -1.14 -6.83
CA ALA A 94 0.88 -0.49 -5.74
C ALA A 94 1.77 0.62 -6.25
N GLN A 95 2.48 0.39 -7.35
CA GLN A 95 3.31 1.41 -7.96
C GLN A 95 2.50 2.64 -8.36
N LEU A 96 1.34 2.41 -8.95
CA LEU A 96 0.47 3.50 -9.37
C LEU A 96 -0.07 4.27 -8.16
N LEU A 97 -0.46 3.54 -7.11
CA LEU A 97 -0.92 4.18 -5.87
C LEU A 97 0.17 5.06 -5.28
N LEU A 98 1.41 4.56 -5.22
CA LEU A 98 2.52 5.32 -4.68
C LEU A 98 2.82 6.57 -5.51
N ALA A 99 2.48 6.55 -6.79
CA ALA A 99 2.63 7.71 -7.66
C ALA A 99 1.41 8.64 -7.60
N ALA A 100 0.49 8.39 -6.65
CA ALA A 100 -0.73 9.16 -6.46
C ALA A 100 -1.69 9.04 -7.65
N GLY A 101 -1.62 7.91 -8.36
CA GLY A 101 -2.51 7.65 -9.49
C GLY A 101 -3.83 7.03 -9.05
N ASP A 102 -4.71 6.84 -10.01
CA ASP A 102 -6.03 6.25 -9.80
C ASP A 102 -6.02 4.82 -10.32
N VAL A 103 -5.89 3.87 -9.41
CA VAL A 103 -5.81 2.45 -9.72
C VAL A 103 -7.10 1.95 -10.38
N SER A 104 -8.25 2.51 -10.01
CA SER A 104 -9.52 2.06 -10.56
C SER A 104 -9.59 2.29 -12.08
N ARG A 105 -8.93 3.31 -12.57
CA ARG A 105 -8.91 3.59 -14.01
C ARG A 105 -8.11 2.54 -14.78
N VAL A 106 -7.03 2.05 -14.17
CA VAL A 106 -6.23 1.01 -14.80
C VAL A 106 -7.00 -0.30 -14.87
N ARG A 107 -7.74 -0.63 -13.79
CA ARG A 107 -8.56 -1.82 -13.80
C ARG A 107 -9.68 -1.74 -14.81
N ALA A 108 -10.19 -0.54 -15.06
CA ALA A 108 -11.26 -0.34 -16.01
C ALA A 108 -10.77 -0.38 -17.45
N ALA A 109 -9.47 -0.35 -17.70
CA ALA A 109 -8.90 -0.39 -19.02
C ALA A 109 -8.48 -1.82 -19.33
N PRO A 110 -9.37 -2.66 -19.84
CA PRO A 110 -9.13 -4.10 -19.87
C PRO A 110 -8.08 -4.45 -20.85
N MET A 111 -7.83 -4.25 -21.66
CA MET A 111 -7.09 -4.89 -22.36
C MET A 111 -5.87 -4.61 -22.84
N TRP A 112 -5.56 -3.76 -22.49
CA TRP A 112 -4.28 -3.55 -22.98
C TRP A 112 -3.24 -4.52 -22.46
N ARG A 113 -3.62 -5.49 -21.79
CA ARG A 113 -2.75 -6.38 -21.29
C ARG A 113 -2.60 -7.52 -21.96
N ARG A 114 -2.30 -7.67 -22.39
CA ARG A 114 -2.12 -8.67 -22.85
C ARG A 114 -2.24 -9.13 -23.75
N VAL A 115 -2.07 -8.77 -24.12
CA VAL A 115 -2.20 -9.11 -24.84
C VAL A 115 -2.08 -9.63 -25.40
N ASN A 116 -1.92 -9.56 -25.37
CA ASN A 116 -1.98 -10.06 -25.91
C ASN A 116 -1.95 -10.43 -26.46
N GLY A 117 -1.87 -10.33 -26.42
CA GLY A 117 -1.92 -10.67 -27.07
C GLY A 117 -1.90 -10.75 -27.64
N PRO A 118 -1.88 -10.88 -28.08
CA PRO A 118 -2.04 -10.92 -28.69
C PRO A 118 -2.19 -10.95 -29.04
N LYS A 119 -2.04 -11.01 -28.95
CA LYS A 119 -2.32 -11.08 -29.14
C LYS A 119 -2.34 -11.26 -29.23
#